data_c7d1c1d920a6577ddca79174486782c9
#
_entry.id   c7d1c1d920a6577ddca79174486782c9
#
_cell.length_a   1.000
_cell.length_b   1.000
_cell.length_c   1.000
_cell.angle_alpha   90.00
_cell.angle_beta   90.00
_cell.angle_gamma   90.00
#
_symmetry.space_group_name_H-M   'P 1'
#
loop_
_entity.id
_entity.type
_entity.pdbx_description
1 polymer ?
#
loop_
_entity_poly.entity_id
_entity_poly.type
_entity_poly.pdbx_seq_one_letter_code
_entity_poly.pdbx_strand_id
1 'polypeptide(L)'
;ESASSLQTVLEAFQEKFGEFRPKMKWINMGGGHHITRADYDVELLIKIIRRFREKYGVEVYLEPGDAVGWQTGFLISSVLDIVHNEKDIAILDTSAEAHMPDTVLMPYRPAVRGESENGKFTYRFGGNTCLAGDIVGLEAGDAEYKFDSELKIGDRVIFEDQIHYTIVKNTTFNGIKLPDLLLLKENGEVKMIRELDYEEY
;
A
#
# COMPACT_ATOMS: atom_id res chain seq x y z
N GLU A 1 -1.98 -10.10 7.43
CA GLU A 1 -2.24 -11.18 8.40
C GLU A 1 -1.84 -12.55 7.86
N SER A 2 -1.55 -13.51 8.74
CA SER A 2 -1.26 -14.90 8.36
C SER A 2 -2.49 -15.79 8.55
N ALA A 3 -2.53 -16.95 7.89
CA ALA A 3 -3.59 -17.93 8.11
C ALA A 3 -3.59 -18.46 9.57
N SER A 4 -2.43 -18.54 10.22
CA SER A 4 -2.32 -18.94 11.62
C SER A 4 -2.89 -17.90 12.59
N SER A 5 -2.76 -16.61 12.30
CA SER A 5 -3.39 -15.56 13.13
C SER A 5 -4.91 -15.64 13.08
N LEU A 6 -5.50 -15.97 11.91
CA LEU A 6 -6.93 -16.22 11.81
C LEU A 6 -7.38 -17.39 12.72
N GLN A 7 -6.60 -18.47 12.79
CA GLN A 7 -6.92 -19.58 13.67
C GLN A 7 -7.04 -19.13 15.14
N THR A 8 -6.07 -18.35 15.61
CA THR A 8 -6.08 -17.80 16.99
C THR A 8 -7.31 -16.92 17.25
N VAL A 9 -7.64 -16.04 16.29
CA VAL A 9 -8.84 -15.18 16.39
C VAL A 9 -10.11 -16.01 16.45
N LEU A 10 -10.23 -17.06 15.62
CA LEU A 10 -11.41 -17.94 15.63
C LEU A 10 -11.53 -18.78 16.90
N GLU A 11 -10.43 -19.19 17.52
CA GLU A 11 -10.44 -19.87 18.81
C GLU A 11 -11.01 -18.94 19.89
N ALA A 12 -10.53 -17.70 19.96
CA ALA A 12 -11.06 -16.69 20.88
C ALA A 12 -12.54 -16.33 20.59
N PHE A 13 -12.89 -16.24 19.31
CA PHE A 13 -14.30 -16.03 18.90
C PHE A 13 -15.20 -17.17 19.35
N GLN A 14 -14.75 -18.42 19.20
CA GLN A 14 -15.52 -19.58 19.60
C GLN A 14 -15.74 -19.65 21.13
N GLU A 15 -14.74 -19.25 21.89
CA GLU A 15 -14.82 -19.20 23.35
C GLU A 15 -15.84 -18.15 23.81
N LYS A 16 -15.77 -16.94 23.24
CA LYS A 16 -16.56 -15.79 23.71
C LYS A 16 -17.98 -15.72 23.11
N PHE A 17 -18.16 -16.17 21.88
CA PHE A 17 -19.39 -15.99 21.09
C PHE A 17 -20.00 -17.31 20.60
N GLY A 18 -19.49 -18.44 21.03
CA GLY A 18 -19.97 -19.75 20.58
C GLY A 18 -21.46 -20.02 20.84
N GLU A 19 -22.07 -19.35 21.82
CA GLU A 19 -23.50 -19.44 22.14
C GLU A 19 -24.42 -18.87 21.06
N PHE A 20 -23.92 -17.90 20.24
CA PHE A 20 -24.71 -17.30 19.17
C PHE A 20 -24.81 -18.15 17.90
N ARG A 21 -24.05 -19.24 17.79
CA ARG A 21 -23.99 -20.12 16.62
C ARG A 21 -25.33 -20.57 16.03
N PRO A 22 -26.31 -21.01 16.84
CA PRO A 22 -27.58 -21.48 16.30
C PRO A 22 -28.38 -20.40 15.56
N LYS A 23 -28.01 -19.15 15.73
CA LYS A 23 -28.67 -17.98 15.14
C LYS A 23 -27.97 -17.45 13.91
N MET A 24 -26.72 -17.86 13.64
CA MET A 24 -25.93 -17.36 12.52
C MET A 24 -26.20 -18.19 11.26
N LYS A 25 -26.41 -17.53 10.15
CA LYS A 25 -26.46 -18.11 8.80
C LYS A 25 -25.12 -18.00 8.11
N TRP A 26 -24.40 -16.95 8.41
CA TRP A 26 -23.07 -16.63 7.86
C TRP A 26 -22.22 -15.90 8.88
N ILE A 27 -20.93 -15.88 8.63
CA ILE A 27 -19.93 -15.09 9.35
C ILE A 27 -18.99 -14.44 8.35
N ASN A 28 -18.65 -13.19 8.58
CA ASN A 28 -17.58 -12.49 7.87
C ASN A 28 -16.34 -12.49 8.76
N MET A 29 -15.24 -13.04 8.27
CA MET A 29 -13.97 -13.14 8.99
C MET A 29 -13.03 -11.96 8.66
N GLY A 30 -13.53 -10.96 7.91
CA GLY A 30 -12.80 -9.74 7.59
C GLY A 30 -11.78 -9.90 6.47
N GLY A 31 -10.86 -8.94 6.41
CA GLY A 31 -9.82 -8.80 5.40
C GLY A 31 -8.41 -9.01 5.96
N GLY A 32 -7.42 -8.42 5.27
CA GLY A 32 -6.01 -8.48 5.66
C GLY A 32 -5.29 -9.78 5.27
N HIS A 33 -5.97 -10.71 4.59
CA HIS A 33 -5.38 -11.97 4.13
C HIS A 33 -4.81 -11.82 2.72
N HIS A 34 -3.49 -11.78 2.60
CA HIS A 34 -2.77 -11.63 1.32
C HIS A 34 -2.68 -12.96 0.57
N ILE A 35 -3.83 -13.52 0.20
CA ILE A 35 -3.95 -14.86 -0.41
C ILE A 35 -3.25 -15.01 -1.77
N THR A 36 -2.88 -13.92 -2.40
CA THR A 36 -2.15 -13.88 -3.68
C THR A 36 -0.64 -13.81 -3.51
N ARG A 37 -0.13 -13.63 -2.29
CA ARG A 37 1.30 -13.65 -2.02
C ARG A 37 1.84 -15.07 -2.05
N ALA A 38 3.03 -15.24 -2.63
CA ALA A 38 3.67 -16.55 -2.77
C ALA A 38 4.00 -17.24 -1.44
N ASP A 39 4.22 -16.46 -0.38
CA ASP A 39 4.57 -16.94 0.96
C ASP A 39 3.34 -17.13 1.88
N TYR A 40 2.11 -16.90 1.38
CA TYR A 40 0.90 -17.07 2.16
C TYR A 40 0.43 -18.52 2.18
N ASP A 41 0.16 -19.07 3.36
CA ASP A 41 -0.33 -20.44 3.53
C ASP A 41 -1.84 -20.55 3.21
N VAL A 42 -2.16 -20.63 1.92
CA VAL A 42 -3.54 -20.76 1.41
C VAL A 42 -4.17 -22.08 1.85
N GLU A 43 -3.40 -23.16 1.91
CA GLU A 43 -3.91 -24.48 2.31
C GLU A 43 -4.37 -24.49 3.77
N LEU A 44 -3.61 -23.83 4.64
CA LEU A 44 -4.03 -23.66 6.03
C LEU A 44 -5.31 -22.83 6.14
N LEU A 45 -5.42 -21.73 5.38
CA LEU A 45 -6.63 -20.89 5.33
C LEU A 45 -7.85 -21.72 4.91
N ILE A 46 -7.74 -22.49 3.83
CA ILE A 46 -8.82 -23.37 3.34
C ILE A 46 -9.23 -24.38 4.41
N LYS A 47 -8.26 -24.99 5.09
CA LYS A 47 -8.51 -25.96 6.15
C LYS A 47 -9.25 -25.34 7.33
N ILE A 48 -8.87 -24.13 7.75
CA ILE A 48 -9.52 -23.41 8.84
C ILE A 48 -10.97 -23.09 8.47
N ILE A 49 -11.21 -22.55 7.27
CA ILE A 49 -12.54 -22.18 6.80
C ILE A 49 -13.46 -23.42 6.70
N ARG A 50 -12.98 -24.51 6.08
CA ARG A 50 -13.74 -25.76 5.96
C ARG A 50 -14.15 -26.30 7.33
N ARG A 51 -13.20 -26.38 8.25
CA ARG A 51 -13.48 -26.85 9.61
C ARG A 51 -14.52 -26.00 10.33
N PHE A 52 -14.44 -24.68 10.14
CA PHE A 52 -15.39 -23.74 10.75
C PHE A 52 -16.79 -23.92 10.15
N ARG A 53 -16.91 -24.00 8.82
CA ARG A 53 -18.17 -24.25 8.12
C ARG A 53 -18.82 -25.57 8.55
N GLU A 54 -18.07 -26.64 8.57
CA GLU A 54 -18.52 -27.97 8.98
C GLU A 54 -19.01 -27.99 10.43
N LYS A 55 -18.24 -27.36 11.33
CA LYS A 55 -18.55 -27.33 12.76
C LYS A 55 -19.80 -26.52 13.08
N TYR A 56 -20.07 -25.46 12.33
CA TYR A 56 -21.11 -24.47 12.68
C TYR A 56 -22.26 -24.39 11.72
N GLY A 57 -22.18 -24.99 10.55
CA GLY A 57 -23.21 -24.95 9.52
C GLY A 57 -23.44 -23.55 8.95
N VAL A 58 -22.40 -22.72 8.88
CA VAL A 58 -22.47 -21.31 8.43
C VAL A 58 -21.74 -21.09 7.12
N GLU A 59 -22.19 -20.13 6.32
CA GLU A 59 -21.39 -19.59 5.21
C GLU A 59 -20.28 -18.68 5.76
N VAL A 60 -19.12 -18.69 5.09
CA VAL A 60 -17.97 -17.85 5.45
C VAL A 60 -17.67 -16.86 4.34
N TYR A 61 -17.57 -15.61 4.70
CA TYR A 61 -17.14 -14.50 3.84
C TYR A 61 -15.79 -13.98 4.30
N LEU A 62 -14.97 -13.55 3.33
CA LEU A 62 -13.71 -12.84 3.53
C LEU A 62 -13.72 -11.55 2.71
N GLU A 63 -12.92 -10.59 3.12
CA GLU A 63 -12.73 -9.29 2.45
C GLU A 63 -11.26 -9.04 2.09
N PRO A 64 -10.65 -9.86 1.21
CA PRO A 64 -9.21 -9.81 0.93
C PRO A 64 -8.85 -8.69 -0.05
N GLY A 65 -9.15 -7.43 0.27
CA GLY A 65 -8.99 -6.25 -0.60
C GLY A 65 -7.59 -6.13 -1.18
N ASP A 66 -6.57 -6.05 -0.34
CA ASP A 66 -5.18 -5.91 -0.79
C ASP A 66 -4.71 -7.07 -1.66
N ALA A 67 -5.17 -8.27 -1.40
CA ALA A 67 -4.81 -9.44 -2.19
C ALA A 67 -5.27 -9.34 -3.65
N VAL A 68 -6.39 -8.67 -3.92
CA VAL A 68 -6.93 -8.51 -5.28
C VAL A 68 -6.08 -7.52 -6.09
N GLY A 69 -5.62 -6.44 -5.44
CA GLY A 69 -4.80 -5.40 -6.07
C GLY A 69 -3.29 -5.59 -5.88
N TRP A 70 -2.84 -6.71 -5.31
CA TRP A 70 -1.44 -6.95 -5.00
C TRP A 70 -0.54 -6.81 -6.24
N GLN A 71 0.45 -5.90 -6.17
CA GLN A 71 1.43 -5.64 -7.22
C GLN A 71 0.83 -5.24 -8.59
N THR A 72 -0.33 -4.59 -8.61
CA THR A 72 -1.00 -4.21 -9.87
C THR A 72 -0.94 -2.73 -10.19
N GLY A 73 -0.39 -1.90 -9.31
CA GLY A 73 -0.33 -0.46 -9.53
C GLY A 73 0.92 0.21 -9.02
N PHE A 74 1.21 1.36 -9.59
CA PHE A 74 2.38 2.19 -9.30
C PHE A 74 1.96 3.62 -9.05
N LEU A 75 2.68 4.33 -8.16
CA LEU A 75 2.65 5.79 -8.10
C LEU A 75 3.91 6.32 -8.77
N ILE A 76 3.73 7.10 -9.82
CA ILE A 76 4.84 7.70 -10.57
C ILE A 76 4.95 9.16 -10.17
N SER A 77 6.12 9.56 -9.71
CA SER A 77 6.44 10.92 -9.29
C SER A 77 7.59 11.49 -10.10
N SER A 78 7.68 12.81 -10.16
CA SER A 78 8.81 13.51 -10.78
C SER A 78 9.66 14.17 -9.70
N VAL A 79 10.96 14.16 -9.89
CA VAL A 79 11.90 14.97 -9.07
C VAL A 79 11.77 16.44 -9.48
N LEU A 80 11.33 17.28 -8.56
CA LEU A 80 11.19 18.72 -8.77
C LEU A 80 12.46 19.49 -8.40
N ASP A 81 13.15 19.03 -7.35
CA ASP A 81 14.39 19.64 -6.86
C ASP A 81 15.20 18.61 -6.08
N ILE A 82 16.49 18.89 -5.88
CA ILE A 82 17.37 18.10 -5.03
C ILE A 82 18.08 19.05 -4.08
N VAL A 83 17.84 18.89 -2.80
CA VAL A 83 18.40 19.74 -1.74
C VAL A 83 19.29 18.92 -0.82
N HIS A 84 20.33 19.53 -0.30
CA HIS A 84 21.22 18.90 0.66
C HIS A 84 21.02 19.51 2.06
N ASN A 85 20.63 18.65 3.01
CA ASN A 85 20.55 18.98 4.42
C ASN A 85 21.02 17.76 5.24
N GLU A 86 22.31 17.67 5.51
CA GLU A 86 23.01 16.50 6.03
C GLU A 86 22.94 15.27 5.09
N LYS A 87 21.86 15.13 4.36
CA LYS A 87 21.58 14.09 3.36
C LYS A 87 20.98 14.74 2.12
N ASP A 88 21.08 14.04 0.99
CA ASP A 88 20.41 14.47 -0.23
C ASP A 88 18.93 14.11 -0.18
N ILE A 89 18.09 15.09 -0.46
CA ILE A 89 16.63 14.98 -0.44
C ILE A 89 16.13 15.35 -1.83
N ALA A 90 15.56 14.39 -2.53
CA ALA A 90 14.85 14.63 -3.78
C ALA A 90 13.40 15.07 -3.44
N ILE A 91 13.07 16.29 -3.78
CA ILE A 91 11.71 16.84 -3.61
C ILE A 91 10.87 16.36 -4.78
N LEU A 92 9.73 15.77 -4.48
CA LEU A 92 8.84 15.16 -5.44
C LEU A 92 7.56 15.97 -5.64
N ASP A 93 6.89 15.77 -6.79
CA ASP A 93 5.53 16.25 -7.05
C ASP A 93 4.45 15.39 -6.36
N THR A 94 4.85 14.42 -5.54
CA THR A 94 3.99 13.63 -4.66
C THR A 94 4.35 13.87 -3.20
N SER A 95 3.47 13.42 -2.30
CA SER A 95 3.58 13.61 -0.86
C SER A 95 3.27 12.31 -0.14
N ALA A 96 4.01 12.00 0.91
CA ALA A 96 3.68 10.90 1.80
C ALA A 96 2.32 11.11 2.48
N GLU A 97 2.11 12.33 3.00
CA GLU A 97 0.88 12.70 3.71
C GLU A 97 -0.35 12.70 2.81
N ALA A 98 -0.25 13.30 1.61
CA ALA A 98 -1.39 13.49 0.74
C ALA A 98 -1.66 12.29 -0.19
N HIS A 99 -0.63 11.59 -0.66
CA HIS A 99 -0.76 10.58 -1.71
C HIS A 99 -0.42 9.15 -1.26
N MET A 100 0.29 9.01 -0.14
CA MET A 100 0.65 7.72 0.45
C MET A 100 0.35 7.69 1.97
N PRO A 101 -0.87 8.04 2.41
CA PRO A 101 -1.15 8.25 3.83
C PRO A 101 -0.92 7.01 4.68
N ASP A 102 -0.98 5.82 4.11
CA ASP A 102 -0.69 4.59 4.85
C ASP A 102 0.81 4.45 5.21
N THR A 103 1.72 5.14 4.52
CA THR A 103 3.13 5.20 4.93
C THR A 103 3.33 5.94 6.25
N VAL A 104 2.34 6.77 6.63
CA VAL A 104 2.30 7.52 7.88
C VAL A 104 1.42 6.81 8.92
N LEU A 105 0.20 6.38 8.53
CA LEU A 105 -0.80 5.82 9.45
C LEU A 105 -0.51 4.36 9.86
N MET A 106 0.06 3.59 8.97
CA MET A 106 0.51 2.20 9.19
C MET A 106 1.93 2.05 8.67
N PRO A 107 2.92 2.59 9.36
CA PRO A 107 4.23 2.89 8.82
C PRO A 107 4.87 1.74 8.05
N TYR A 108 5.16 1.97 6.79
CA TYR A 108 5.97 1.10 5.94
C TYR A 108 6.78 1.94 4.95
N ARG A 109 7.83 1.34 4.43
CA ARG A 109 8.69 1.93 3.39
C ARG A 109 8.29 1.33 2.04
N PRO A 110 7.69 2.12 1.12
CA PRO A 110 7.39 1.65 -0.22
C PRO A 110 8.64 1.22 -0.97
N ALA A 111 8.56 0.14 -1.74
CA ALA A 111 9.62 -0.21 -2.67
C ALA A 111 9.66 0.79 -3.84
N VAL A 112 10.87 1.06 -4.32
CA VAL A 112 11.10 1.96 -5.47
C VAL A 112 11.81 1.21 -6.56
N ARG A 113 11.31 1.34 -7.79
CA ARG A 113 11.91 0.71 -8.95
C ARG A 113 13.31 1.24 -9.22
N GLY A 114 14.24 0.33 -9.44
CA GLY A 114 15.65 0.68 -9.68
C GLY A 114 16.45 0.96 -8.43
N GLU A 115 15.88 0.75 -7.26
CA GLU A 115 16.65 0.76 -6.02
C GLU A 115 17.70 -0.36 -6.00
N SER A 116 18.87 -0.09 -5.45
CA SER A 116 20.01 -1.01 -5.35
C SER A 116 20.58 -0.99 -3.93
N GLU A 117 20.68 -2.14 -3.27
CA GLU A 117 21.25 -2.24 -1.92
C GLU A 117 22.68 -1.65 -1.83
N ASN A 118 23.46 -1.76 -2.92
CA ASN A 118 24.83 -1.28 -3.01
C ASN A 118 24.94 0.02 -3.80
N GLY A 119 23.84 0.72 -4.03
CA GLY A 119 23.80 1.97 -4.75
C GLY A 119 24.70 3.04 -4.13
N LYS A 120 25.37 3.81 -4.96
CA LYS A 120 26.35 4.82 -4.54
C LYS A 120 25.70 6.15 -4.14
N PHE A 121 24.50 6.41 -4.67
CA PHE A 121 23.78 7.65 -4.46
C PHE A 121 22.60 7.36 -3.53
N THR A 122 22.54 8.08 -2.42
CA THR A 122 21.50 7.87 -1.39
C THR A 122 20.64 9.10 -1.29
N TYR A 123 19.32 8.92 -1.36
CA TYR A 123 18.34 10.00 -1.26
C TYR A 123 17.27 9.68 -0.24
N ARG A 124 16.70 10.75 0.34
CA ARG A 124 15.36 10.73 0.90
C ARG A 124 14.39 11.33 -0.11
N PHE A 125 13.13 10.92 -0.08
CA PHE A 125 12.08 11.50 -0.90
C PHE A 125 11.20 12.40 -0.05
N GLY A 126 11.23 13.69 -0.32
CA GLY A 126 10.41 14.69 0.34
C GLY A 126 9.24 15.11 -0.54
N GLY A 127 8.07 15.31 0.06
CA GLY A 127 6.93 15.92 -0.63
C GLY A 127 7.02 17.44 -0.69
N ASN A 128 6.08 18.05 -1.41
CA ASN A 128 6.03 19.50 -1.61
C ASN A 128 4.86 20.17 -0.86
N THR A 129 4.29 19.53 0.16
CA THR A 129 3.17 20.05 0.96
C THR A 129 3.57 21.05 2.02
N CYS A 130 4.85 21.36 2.16
CA CYS A 130 5.47 22.15 3.25
C CYS A 130 5.21 21.63 4.67
N LEU A 131 4.65 20.43 4.82
CA LEU A 131 4.53 19.79 6.12
C LEU A 131 5.89 19.31 6.61
N ALA A 132 6.24 19.64 7.84
CA ALA A 132 7.43 19.07 8.47
C ALA A 132 7.24 17.55 8.62
N GLY A 133 8.20 16.77 8.08
CA GLY A 133 8.11 15.32 8.10
C GLY A 133 7.39 14.68 6.91
N ASP A 134 7.02 15.46 5.89
CA ASP A 134 6.52 14.91 4.62
C ASP A 134 7.64 14.20 3.85
N ILE A 135 8.11 13.08 4.42
CA ILE A 135 9.20 12.25 3.92
C ILE A 135 8.71 10.80 3.81
N VAL A 136 8.84 10.23 2.64
CA VAL A 136 8.41 8.85 2.38
C VAL A 136 9.24 7.86 3.22
N GLY A 137 8.55 6.99 3.97
CA GLY A 137 9.17 5.98 4.83
C GLY A 137 9.73 6.51 6.16
N LEU A 138 9.57 7.79 6.48
CA LEU A 138 10.10 8.38 7.71
C LEU A 138 9.57 7.67 8.96
N GLU A 139 8.27 7.48 9.05
CA GLU A 139 7.60 6.87 10.19
C GLU A 139 7.94 5.36 10.32
N ALA A 140 8.35 4.72 9.24
CA ALA A 140 8.86 3.35 9.26
C ALA A 140 10.30 3.24 9.80
N GLY A 141 10.97 4.39 10.05
CA GLY A 141 12.36 4.44 10.52
C GLY A 141 13.40 4.17 9.45
N ASP A 142 13.00 3.99 8.19
CA ASP A 142 13.86 3.81 7.02
C ASP A 142 13.35 4.65 5.86
N ALA A 143 13.94 5.82 5.67
CA ALA A 143 13.56 6.78 4.64
C ALA A 143 14.64 6.95 3.56
N GLU A 144 15.64 6.08 3.51
CA GLU A 144 16.76 6.20 2.58
C GLU A 144 16.65 5.19 1.45
N TYR A 145 16.83 5.70 0.23
CA TYR A 145 16.78 4.94 -1.01
C TYR A 145 18.12 5.08 -1.75
N LYS A 146 18.67 3.96 -2.21
CA LYS A 146 19.98 3.94 -2.86
C LYS A 146 19.84 3.61 -4.34
N PHE A 147 20.62 4.28 -5.16
CA PHE A 147 20.64 4.10 -6.61
C PHE A 147 22.06 3.96 -7.14
N ASP A 148 22.22 3.25 -8.25
CA ASP A 148 23.52 3.13 -8.93
C ASP A 148 23.87 4.39 -9.74
N SER A 149 22.87 5.19 -10.08
CA SER A 149 23.00 6.45 -10.81
C SER A 149 22.46 7.61 -10.01
N GLU A 150 23.03 8.79 -10.21
CA GLU A 150 22.57 10.04 -9.61
C GLU A 150 21.20 10.43 -10.17
N LEU A 151 20.28 10.81 -9.27
CA LEU A 151 18.98 11.39 -9.65
C LEU A 151 19.15 12.83 -10.12
N LYS A 152 18.31 13.24 -11.05
CA LYS A 152 18.29 14.60 -11.61
C LYS A 152 16.87 15.17 -11.57
N ILE A 153 16.76 16.48 -11.57
CA ILE A 153 15.49 17.17 -11.74
C ILE A 153 14.84 16.70 -13.04
N GLY A 154 13.56 16.30 -12.95
CA GLY A 154 12.78 15.72 -14.03
C GLY A 154 12.82 14.21 -14.14
N ASP A 155 13.70 13.52 -13.40
CA ASP A 155 13.70 12.07 -13.35
C ASP A 155 12.39 11.53 -12.72
N ARG A 156 12.02 10.32 -13.12
CA ARG A 156 10.83 9.65 -12.59
C ARG A 156 11.20 8.71 -11.46
N VAL A 157 10.52 8.84 -10.34
CA VAL A 157 10.53 7.90 -9.22
C VAL A 157 9.26 7.07 -9.29
N ILE A 158 9.39 5.75 -9.28
CA ILE A 158 8.26 4.82 -9.40
C ILE A 158 8.17 4.05 -8.10
N PHE A 159 7.17 4.38 -7.29
CA PHE A 159 6.82 3.63 -6.09
C PHE A 159 5.97 2.42 -6.48
N GLU A 160 6.39 1.24 -6.06
CA GLU A 160 5.72 -0.02 -6.40
C GLU A 160 4.58 -0.33 -5.44
N ASP A 161 3.60 -1.10 -5.93
CA ASP A 161 2.43 -1.56 -5.17
C ASP A 161 1.61 -0.42 -4.53
N GLN A 162 1.36 0.64 -5.31
CA GLN A 162 0.67 1.85 -4.87
C GLN A 162 -0.70 1.98 -5.54
N ILE A 163 -1.62 1.02 -5.29
CA ILE A 163 -2.96 1.04 -5.89
C ILE A 163 -4.09 1.11 -4.88
N HIS A 164 -3.96 0.48 -3.71
CA HIS A 164 -5.05 0.31 -2.75
C HIS A 164 -5.50 1.65 -2.14
N TYR A 165 -5.10 1.91 -0.92
CA TYR A 165 -5.44 3.14 -0.21
C TYR A 165 -4.73 4.37 -0.77
N THR A 166 -3.66 4.19 -1.51
CA THR A 166 -2.97 5.23 -2.28
C THR A 166 -3.86 5.90 -3.33
N ILE A 167 -4.94 5.24 -3.78
CA ILE A 167 -5.93 5.87 -4.68
C ILE A 167 -7.11 6.45 -3.91
N VAL A 168 -7.64 5.71 -2.92
CA VAL A 168 -8.93 6.06 -2.29
C VAL A 168 -8.81 6.92 -1.04
N LYS A 169 -7.62 7.07 -0.47
CA LYS A 169 -7.34 7.94 0.69
C LYS A 169 -6.58 9.22 0.33
N ASN A 170 -6.37 9.49 -0.94
CA ASN A 170 -5.68 10.70 -1.37
C ASN A 170 -6.41 11.96 -0.92
N THR A 171 -5.63 12.97 -0.59
CA THR A 171 -6.10 14.30 -0.22
C THR A 171 -5.39 15.35 -1.06
N THR A 172 -5.93 16.57 -1.03
CA THR A 172 -5.32 17.76 -1.61
C THR A 172 -4.69 18.65 -0.55
N PHE A 173 -4.17 18.04 0.51
CA PHE A 173 -3.59 18.74 1.64
C PHE A 173 -2.57 19.80 1.20
N ASN A 174 -2.73 21.03 1.69
CA ASN A 174 -1.95 22.21 1.32
C ASN A 174 -1.93 22.56 -0.18
N GLY A 175 -2.98 22.10 -0.93
CA GLY A 175 -3.17 22.46 -2.33
C GLY A 175 -2.38 21.62 -3.32
N ILE A 176 -1.84 20.46 -2.90
CA ILE A 176 -1.17 19.56 -3.83
C ILE A 176 -2.18 18.92 -4.80
N LYS A 177 -1.80 18.82 -6.08
CA LYS A 177 -2.64 18.15 -7.10
C LYS A 177 -2.74 16.65 -6.82
N LEU A 178 -3.92 16.08 -6.98
CA LEU A 178 -4.11 14.63 -6.98
C LEU A 178 -3.41 13.98 -8.18
N PRO A 179 -2.86 12.76 -8.05
CA PRO A 179 -2.29 12.02 -9.18
C PRO A 179 -3.34 11.66 -10.22
N ASP A 180 -3.01 11.81 -11.50
CA ASP A 180 -3.85 11.35 -12.59
C ASP A 180 -3.96 9.82 -12.60
N LEU A 181 -5.08 9.28 -13.04
CA LEU A 181 -5.31 7.85 -13.12
C LEU A 181 -5.08 7.35 -14.53
N LEU A 182 -4.13 6.43 -14.69
CA LEU A 182 -3.77 5.82 -15.95
C LEU A 182 -3.91 4.30 -15.88
N LEU A 183 -4.26 3.70 -17.01
CA LEU A 183 -4.27 2.25 -17.19
C LEU A 183 -3.13 1.84 -18.11
N LEU A 184 -2.20 1.04 -17.61
CA LEU A 184 -1.20 0.37 -18.41
C LEU A 184 -1.79 -0.96 -18.90
N LYS A 185 -1.94 -1.09 -20.24
CA LYS A 185 -2.44 -2.31 -20.88
C LYS A 185 -1.32 -3.32 -21.08
N GLU A 186 -1.67 -4.58 -21.28
CA GLU A 186 -0.72 -5.68 -21.53
C GLU A 186 0.17 -5.44 -22.77
N ASN A 187 -0.34 -4.74 -23.77
CA ASN A 187 0.41 -4.37 -24.97
C ASN A 187 1.37 -3.18 -24.80
N GLY A 188 1.47 -2.64 -23.56
CA GLY A 188 2.30 -1.48 -23.23
C GLY A 188 1.64 -0.12 -23.53
N GLU A 189 0.43 -0.09 -24.07
CA GLU A 189 -0.32 1.15 -24.28
C GLU A 189 -0.75 1.74 -22.93
N VAL A 190 -0.53 3.04 -22.72
CA VAL A 190 -1.01 3.78 -21.56
C VAL A 190 -2.26 4.57 -21.95
N LYS A 191 -3.36 4.34 -21.23
CA LYS A 191 -4.62 5.04 -21.43
C LYS A 191 -4.91 5.94 -20.22
N MET A 192 -5.16 7.23 -20.48
CA MET A 192 -5.70 8.14 -19.47
C MET A 192 -7.13 7.70 -19.09
N ILE A 193 -7.35 7.42 -17.83
CA ILE A 193 -8.68 7.09 -17.27
C ILE A 193 -9.33 8.34 -16.72
N ARG A 194 -8.58 9.11 -15.92
CA ARG A 194 -9.04 10.37 -15.34
C ARG A 194 -7.86 11.30 -15.15
N GLU A 195 -7.98 12.50 -15.69
CA GLU A 195 -7.11 13.62 -15.37
C GLU A 195 -7.74 14.37 -14.21
N LEU A 196 -6.92 14.67 -13.18
CA LEU A 196 -7.37 15.36 -11.99
C LEU A 196 -6.67 16.72 -11.94
N ASP A 197 -7.41 17.77 -12.25
CA ASP A 197 -6.92 19.14 -12.32
C ASP A 197 -7.47 20.03 -11.20
N TYR A 198 -7.25 21.34 -11.33
CA TYR A 198 -7.67 22.32 -10.32
C TYR A 198 -9.21 22.39 -10.16
N GLU A 199 -9.99 22.09 -11.19
CA GLU A 199 -11.45 22.15 -11.12
C GLU A 199 -12.03 21.00 -10.27
N GLU A 200 -11.23 19.95 -10.05
CA GLU A 200 -11.58 18.82 -9.19
C GLU A 200 -11.18 19.03 -7.70
N TYR A 201 -10.47 20.12 -7.44
CA TYR A 201 -10.07 20.53 -6.09
C TYR A 201 -11.26 21.13 -5.35
#